data_8209f0ff47500810f8e9645b8e57edc2
#
_entry.id   8209f0ff47500810f8e9645b8e57edc2
#
_cell.length_a   1.000
_cell.length_b   1.000
_cell.length_c   1.000
_cell.angle_alpha   90.00
_cell.angle_beta   90.00
_cell.angle_gamma   90.00
#
_symmetry.space_group_name_H-M   'P 1'
#
loop_
_entity.id
_entity.type
_entity.pdbx_description
1 polymer ?
#
loop_
_entity_poly.entity_id
_entity_poly.type
_entity_poly.pdbx_seq_one_letter_code
_entity_poly.pdbx_strand_id
1 'polypeptide(L)'
;LYTLRGAKVRDATRWAAYLDESLKQVQGSEVVFTQHHWPVWGAERIRRFIEHQRDSYQFIHDQTVRGMNAGLTAPEIAETLKMPTALQQDLAVHGYYGTVKHNVKAVYQFYLGWYDANPANLDALPPVEAAKGYVALAGGADALRATAQKAFDAGDFRWSAELLKHAVYADPKDTASRELLARSFEQLGYLAESA
;
A
#
# COMPACT_ATOMS: atom_id res chain seq x y z
N LEU A 1 -6.02 3.42 -6.59
CA LEU A 1 -5.85 2.68 -7.87
C LEU A 1 -6.25 1.21 -7.79
N TYR A 2 -6.09 0.57 -6.64
CA TYR A 2 -6.51 -0.81 -6.38
C TYR A 2 -7.27 -0.89 -5.07
N THR A 3 -8.29 -1.72 -5.00
CA THR A 3 -9.01 -2.01 -3.76
C THR A 3 -8.64 -3.38 -3.22
N LEU A 4 -8.37 -3.49 -1.91
CA LEU A 4 -8.00 -4.75 -1.25
C LEU A 4 -9.11 -5.82 -1.29
N ARG A 5 -10.35 -5.41 -1.56
CA ARG A 5 -11.48 -6.34 -1.80
C ARG A 5 -11.34 -7.14 -3.10
N GLY A 6 -10.40 -6.76 -3.95
CA GLY A 6 -10.19 -7.31 -5.28
C GLY A 6 -10.96 -6.54 -6.35
N ALA A 7 -10.21 -6.00 -7.29
CA ALA A 7 -10.73 -5.35 -8.49
C ALA A 7 -9.63 -5.29 -9.54
N LYS A 8 -10.01 -5.02 -10.78
CA LYS A 8 -9.04 -4.68 -11.81
C LYS A 8 -8.28 -3.41 -11.42
N VAL A 9 -6.96 -3.42 -11.56
CA VAL A 9 -6.11 -2.25 -11.32
C VAL A 9 -6.52 -1.13 -12.27
N ARG A 10 -6.65 0.09 -11.75
CA ARG A 10 -7.01 1.28 -12.53
C ARG A 10 -5.78 1.92 -13.14
N ASP A 11 -5.96 2.46 -14.33
CA ASP A 11 -4.92 3.20 -15.05
C ASP A 11 -4.74 4.59 -14.44
N ALA A 12 -3.59 4.83 -13.83
CA ALA A 12 -3.29 6.10 -13.16
C ALA A 12 -3.13 7.27 -14.15
N THR A 13 -2.58 7.01 -15.35
CA THR A 13 -2.41 8.06 -16.36
C THR A 13 -3.74 8.52 -16.94
N ARG A 14 -4.63 7.58 -17.22
CA ARG A 14 -6.00 7.91 -17.65
C ARG A 14 -6.77 8.67 -16.58
N TRP A 15 -6.59 8.29 -15.32
CA TRP A 15 -7.22 9.00 -14.22
C TRP A 15 -6.73 10.44 -14.13
N ALA A 16 -5.41 10.67 -14.23
CA ALA A 16 -4.84 12.00 -14.29
C ALA A 16 -5.34 12.82 -15.49
N ALA A 17 -5.43 12.18 -16.67
CA ALA A 17 -5.95 12.82 -17.89
C ALA A 17 -7.43 13.23 -17.74
N TYR A 18 -8.28 12.40 -17.11
CA TYR A 18 -9.68 12.74 -16.86
C TYR A 18 -9.83 13.89 -15.87
N LEU A 19 -8.95 13.96 -14.86
CA LEU A 19 -8.92 15.09 -13.94
C LEU A 19 -8.50 16.38 -14.65
N ASP A 20 -7.52 16.31 -15.56
CA ASP A 20 -7.12 17.45 -16.37
C ASP A 20 -8.24 17.93 -17.31
N GLU A 21 -8.97 16.99 -17.92
CA GLU A 21 -10.14 17.31 -18.73
C GLU A 21 -11.25 17.96 -17.90
N SER A 22 -11.48 17.45 -16.69
CA SER A 22 -12.52 17.97 -15.78
C SER A 22 -12.26 19.40 -15.36
N LEU A 23 -11.02 19.88 -15.33
CA LEU A 23 -10.68 21.28 -15.06
C LEU A 23 -11.35 22.25 -16.06
N LYS A 24 -11.54 21.82 -17.30
CA LYS A 24 -12.23 22.62 -18.33
C LYS A 24 -13.75 22.63 -18.10
N GLN A 25 -14.29 21.51 -17.60
CA GLN A 25 -15.73 21.37 -17.39
C GLN A 25 -16.22 22.10 -16.14
N VAL A 26 -15.37 22.25 -15.12
CA VAL A 26 -15.75 22.92 -13.86
C VAL A 26 -15.51 24.43 -13.87
N GLN A 27 -15.10 25.01 -15.00
CA GLN A 27 -14.92 26.45 -15.11
C GLN A 27 -16.24 27.18 -14.78
N GLY A 28 -16.17 28.14 -13.86
CA GLY A 28 -17.34 28.87 -13.38
C GLY A 28 -18.20 28.15 -12.33
N SER A 29 -17.83 26.95 -11.92
CA SER A 29 -18.51 26.27 -10.81
C SER A 29 -18.19 26.93 -9.48
N GLU A 30 -19.23 27.14 -8.67
CA GLU A 30 -19.09 27.68 -7.31
C GLU A 30 -18.87 26.60 -6.26
N VAL A 31 -19.31 25.36 -6.54
CA VAL A 31 -19.18 24.20 -5.66
C VAL A 31 -18.94 22.92 -6.45
N VAL A 32 -18.04 22.08 -5.93
CA VAL A 32 -17.84 20.71 -6.39
C VAL A 32 -17.94 19.78 -5.19
N PHE A 33 -18.61 18.66 -5.35
CA PHE A 33 -18.71 17.61 -4.33
C PHE A 33 -18.52 16.23 -4.95
N THR A 34 -18.01 15.31 -4.14
CA THR A 34 -17.80 13.90 -4.51
C THR A 34 -18.44 13.00 -3.45
N GLN A 35 -18.60 11.70 -3.76
CA GLN A 35 -19.25 10.76 -2.84
C GLN A 35 -18.47 10.50 -1.55
N HIS A 36 -17.16 10.72 -1.53
CA HIS A 36 -16.27 10.36 -0.42
C HIS A 36 -15.45 11.55 0.10
N HIS A 37 -15.88 12.76 -0.18
CA HIS A 37 -15.24 13.97 0.29
C HIS A 37 -16.29 15.05 0.55
N TRP A 38 -15.99 16.01 1.44
CA TRP A 38 -16.85 17.17 1.63
C TRP A 38 -16.85 18.08 0.41
N PRO A 39 -17.92 18.89 0.27
CA PRO A 39 -17.98 19.86 -0.80
C PRO A 39 -16.82 20.87 -0.74
N VAL A 40 -16.33 21.27 -1.90
CA VAL A 40 -15.30 22.31 -2.07
C VAL A 40 -15.97 23.52 -2.72
N TRP A 41 -15.91 24.67 -2.07
CA TRP A 41 -16.49 25.92 -2.54
C TRP A 41 -15.43 26.90 -3.04
N GLY A 42 -15.79 27.67 -4.08
CA GLY A 42 -14.99 28.71 -4.68
C GLY A 42 -14.08 28.21 -5.80
N ALA A 43 -14.12 28.89 -6.93
CA ALA A 43 -13.47 28.50 -8.19
C ALA A 43 -11.97 28.19 -8.03
N GLU A 44 -11.23 28.99 -7.28
CA GLU A 44 -9.80 28.81 -7.05
C GLU A 44 -9.50 27.54 -6.23
N ARG A 45 -10.31 27.28 -5.19
CA ARG A 45 -10.17 26.08 -4.35
C ARG A 45 -10.56 24.83 -5.12
N ILE A 46 -11.59 24.89 -5.95
CA ILE A 46 -12.02 23.80 -6.82
C ILE A 46 -10.90 23.46 -7.81
N ARG A 47 -10.36 24.45 -8.48
CA ARG A 47 -9.24 24.28 -9.42
C ARG A 47 -8.06 23.58 -8.73
N ARG A 48 -7.61 24.12 -7.60
CA ARG A 48 -6.50 23.56 -6.82
C ARG A 48 -6.77 22.12 -6.37
N PHE A 49 -7.98 21.83 -5.90
CA PHE A 49 -8.38 20.49 -5.50
C PHE A 49 -8.21 19.46 -6.62
N ILE A 50 -8.69 19.79 -7.83
CA ILE A 50 -8.60 18.89 -8.98
C ILE A 50 -7.15 18.79 -9.48
N GLU A 51 -6.41 19.89 -9.53
CA GLU A 51 -4.99 19.92 -9.91
C GLU A 51 -4.16 19.02 -8.99
N HIS A 52 -4.32 19.14 -7.68
CA HIS A 52 -3.56 18.32 -6.73
C HIS A 52 -3.94 16.83 -6.80
N GLN A 53 -5.20 16.49 -7.06
CA GLN A 53 -5.60 15.10 -7.33
C GLN A 53 -4.92 14.57 -8.60
N ARG A 54 -4.94 15.32 -9.70
CA ARG A 54 -4.26 14.99 -10.96
C ARG A 54 -2.78 14.77 -10.74
N ASP A 55 -2.12 15.75 -10.13
CA ASP A 55 -0.67 15.77 -9.93
C ASP A 55 -0.21 14.63 -9.02
N SER A 56 -1.01 14.26 -8.01
CA SER A 56 -0.73 13.13 -7.14
C SER A 56 -0.73 11.80 -7.91
N TYR A 57 -1.74 11.54 -8.74
CA TYR A 57 -1.79 10.31 -9.54
C TYR A 57 -0.69 10.28 -10.59
N GLN A 58 -0.43 11.40 -11.26
CA GLN A 58 0.64 11.51 -12.25
C GLN A 58 2.00 11.29 -11.61
N PHE A 59 2.26 11.92 -10.47
CA PHE A 59 3.53 11.78 -9.76
C PHE A 59 3.77 10.33 -9.30
N ILE A 60 2.78 9.70 -8.67
CA ILE A 60 2.90 8.30 -8.24
C ILE A 60 3.18 7.39 -9.44
N HIS A 61 2.47 7.59 -10.55
CA HIS A 61 2.69 6.85 -11.78
C HIS A 61 4.13 7.02 -12.27
N ASP A 62 4.57 8.26 -12.51
CA ASP A 62 5.84 8.54 -13.16
C ASP A 62 7.03 8.08 -12.31
N GLN A 63 6.96 8.28 -10.99
CA GLN A 63 8.02 7.81 -10.09
C GLN A 63 8.02 6.28 -9.97
N THR A 64 6.88 5.62 -10.03
CA THR A 64 6.81 4.16 -10.05
C THR A 64 7.43 3.60 -11.32
N VAL A 65 7.07 4.14 -12.48
CA VAL A 65 7.65 3.74 -13.78
C VAL A 65 9.16 4.00 -13.81
N ARG A 66 9.61 5.12 -13.26
CA ARG A 66 11.03 5.42 -13.12
C ARG A 66 11.76 4.37 -12.26
N GLY A 67 11.17 3.98 -11.13
CA GLY A 67 11.71 2.93 -10.27
C GLY A 67 11.75 1.57 -10.98
N MET A 68 10.70 1.22 -11.73
CA MET A 68 10.65 0.01 -12.56
C MET A 68 11.79 -0.01 -13.59
N ASN A 69 12.01 1.09 -14.29
CA ASN A 69 13.10 1.23 -15.25
C ASN A 69 14.50 1.17 -14.61
N ALA A 70 14.59 1.47 -13.32
CA ALA A 70 15.82 1.28 -12.53
C ALA A 70 15.97 -0.16 -11.97
N GLY A 71 15.05 -1.07 -12.28
CA GLY A 71 15.07 -2.47 -11.82
C GLY A 71 14.58 -2.70 -10.39
N LEU A 72 13.93 -1.71 -9.77
CA LEU A 72 13.40 -1.85 -8.42
C LEU A 72 12.07 -2.63 -8.42
N THR A 73 11.87 -3.43 -7.38
CA THR A 73 10.61 -4.14 -7.12
C THR A 73 9.52 -3.21 -6.55
N ALA A 74 8.27 -3.64 -6.62
CA ALA A 74 7.15 -2.87 -6.08
C ALA A 74 7.31 -2.49 -4.59
N PRO A 75 7.76 -3.40 -3.69
CA PRO A 75 8.03 -3.04 -2.30
C PRO A 75 9.13 -1.99 -2.15
N GLU A 76 10.24 -2.10 -2.88
CA GLU A 76 11.37 -1.16 -2.80
C GLU A 76 10.95 0.24 -3.25
N ILE A 77 10.21 0.36 -4.35
CA ILE A 77 9.69 1.65 -4.81
C ILE A 77 8.71 2.22 -3.77
N ALA A 78 7.82 1.39 -3.22
CA ALA A 78 6.84 1.81 -2.22
C ALA A 78 7.48 2.33 -0.92
N GLU A 79 8.64 1.80 -0.52
CA GLU A 79 9.37 2.26 0.68
C GLU A 79 10.13 3.57 0.43
N THR A 80 10.60 3.80 -0.79
CA THR A 80 11.47 4.94 -1.12
C THR A 80 10.73 6.15 -1.66
N LEU A 81 9.55 5.97 -2.28
CA LEU A 81 8.80 7.06 -2.88
C LEU A 81 8.25 8.01 -1.81
N LYS A 82 8.57 9.29 -1.96
CA LYS A 82 8.06 10.37 -1.12
C LYS A 82 7.33 11.39 -2.00
N MET A 83 6.12 11.73 -1.59
CA MET A 83 5.35 12.76 -2.27
C MET A 83 6.01 14.14 -2.13
N PRO A 84 5.87 15.04 -3.13
CA PRO A 84 6.31 16.43 -3.01
C PRO A 84 5.63 17.13 -1.83
N THR A 85 6.36 18.01 -1.15
CA THR A 85 5.86 18.73 0.04
C THR A 85 4.54 19.47 -0.24
N ALA A 86 4.41 20.09 -1.41
CA ALA A 86 3.18 20.79 -1.78
C ALA A 86 1.93 19.88 -1.82
N LEU A 87 2.10 18.62 -2.22
CA LEU A 87 1.02 17.63 -2.20
C LEU A 87 0.82 17.03 -0.82
N GLN A 88 1.90 16.80 -0.06
CA GLN A 88 1.81 16.27 1.30
C GLN A 88 1.03 17.19 2.27
N GLN A 89 1.06 18.50 2.03
CA GLN A 89 0.36 19.48 2.86
C GLN A 89 -1.13 19.63 2.54
N ASP A 90 -1.60 19.03 1.45
CA ASP A 90 -3.01 19.09 1.07
C ASP A 90 -3.76 17.87 1.59
N LEU A 91 -4.67 18.08 2.54
CA LEU A 91 -5.49 17.04 3.13
C LEU A 91 -6.31 16.25 2.10
N ALA A 92 -6.66 16.87 0.98
CA ALA A 92 -7.47 16.22 -0.06
C ALA A 92 -6.73 15.09 -0.80
N VAL A 93 -5.39 15.02 -0.70
CA VAL A 93 -4.58 13.98 -1.36
C VAL A 93 -3.94 12.99 -0.38
N HIS A 94 -4.28 13.07 0.90
CA HIS A 94 -3.84 12.08 1.89
C HIS A 94 -4.50 10.71 1.67
N GLY A 95 -3.89 9.67 2.19
CA GLY A 95 -4.33 8.30 2.05
C GLY A 95 -5.43 7.93 3.04
N TYR A 96 -6.69 8.25 2.73
CA TYR A 96 -7.83 7.87 3.58
C TYR A 96 -8.34 6.45 3.34
N TYR A 97 -8.24 5.96 2.11
CA TYR A 97 -8.67 4.61 1.73
C TYR A 97 -7.53 3.79 1.14
N GLY A 98 -6.74 4.36 0.26
CA GLY A 98 -5.49 3.80 -0.26
C GLY A 98 -4.35 4.72 0.11
N THR A 99 -3.14 4.19 0.23
CA THR A 99 -1.93 4.97 0.52
C THR A 99 -1.07 5.12 -0.71
N VAL A 100 -0.06 5.99 -0.64
CA VAL A 100 0.97 6.09 -1.68
C VAL A 100 1.62 4.73 -1.93
N LYS A 101 1.96 3.98 -0.86
CA LYS A 101 2.56 2.64 -0.96
C LYS A 101 1.67 1.64 -1.71
N HIS A 102 0.36 1.66 -1.44
CA HIS A 102 -0.59 0.79 -2.14
C HIS A 102 -0.75 1.19 -3.61
N ASN A 103 -0.77 2.49 -3.90
CA ASN A 103 -0.88 3.00 -5.25
C ASN A 103 0.37 2.72 -6.09
N VAL A 104 1.57 2.80 -5.51
CA VAL A 104 2.83 2.35 -6.15
C VAL A 104 2.73 0.89 -6.57
N LYS A 105 2.35 0.00 -5.64
CA LYS A 105 2.18 -1.43 -5.93
C LYS A 105 1.12 -1.67 -7.01
N ALA A 106 0.06 -0.87 -7.03
CA ALA A 106 -0.98 -0.95 -8.05
C ALA A 106 -0.46 -0.54 -9.44
N VAL A 107 0.30 0.56 -9.55
CA VAL A 107 0.92 0.98 -10.81
C VAL A 107 1.93 -0.08 -11.30
N TYR A 108 2.74 -0.61 -10.40
CA TYR A 108 3.68 -1.67 -10.74
C TYR A 108 2.95 -2.88 -11.33
N GLN A 109 1.91 -3.37 -10.65
CA GLN A 109 1.12 -4.50 -11.11
C GLN A 109 0.40 -4.22 -12.43
N PHE A 110 -0.02 -2.98 -12.69
CA PHE A 110 -0.68 -2.60 -13.94
C PHE A 110 0.22 -2.86 -15.15
N TYR A 111 1.52 -2.62 -15.04
CA TYR A 111 2.48 -2.80 -16.14
C TYR A 111 3.16 -4.16 -16.14
N LEU A 112 3.62 -4.66 -15.00
CA LEU A 112 4.47 -5.85 -14.89
C LEU A 112 3.74 -7.09 -14.35
N GLY A 113 2.52 -6.92 -13.84
CA GLY A 113 1.76 -8.03 -13.26
C GLY A 113 2.27 -8.43 -11.86
N TRP A 114 2.04 -9.69 -11.49
CA TRP A 114 2.32 -10.22 -10.16
C TRP A 114 3.77 -10.67 -9.96
N TYR A 115 4.47 -11.00 -11.03
CA TYR A 115 5.82 -11.53 -10.96
C TYR A 115 6.85 -10.44 -10.71
N ASP A 116 7.69 -10.64 -9.71
CA ASP A 116 8.68 -9.68 -9.23
C ASP A 116 10.08 -9.86 -9.85
N ALA A 117 10.18 -10.65 -10.93
CA ALA A 117 11.42 -11.00 -11.62
C ALA A 117 12.42 -11.84 -10.78
N ASN A 118 12.04 -12.33 -9.61
CA ASN A 118 12.84 -13.29 -8.86
C ASN A 118 12.43 -14.74 -9.22
N PRO A 119 13.32 -15.53 -9.86
CA PRO A 119 12.99 -16.89 -10.26
C PRO A 119 12.50 -17.80 -9.11
N ALA A 120 12.95 -17.54 -7.88
CA ALA A 120 12.50 -18.30 -6.71
C ALA A 120 11.00 -18.09 -6.39
N ASN A 121 10.43 -16.97 -6.85
CA ASN A 121 9.02 -16.64 -6.63
C ASN A 121 8.12 -17.07 -7.81
N LEU A 122 8.71 -17.56 -8.91
CA LEU A 122 7.93 -18.00 -10.08
C LEU A 122 7.10 -19.26 -9.77
N ASP A 123 7.70 -20.20 -9.03
CA ASP A 123 7.05 -21.44 -8.59
C ASP A 123 7.29 -21.63 -7.08
N ALA A 124 6.83 -20.67 -6.30
CA ALA A 124 7.00 -20.68 -4.86
C ALA A 124 6.18 -21.79 -4.19
N LEU A 125 6.71 -22.35 -3.10
CA LEU A 125 5.96 -23.30 -2.29
C LEU A 125 4.62 -22.70 -1.82
N PRO A 126 3.55 -23.52 -1.74
CA PRO A 126 2.31 -23.09 -1.11
C PRO A 126 2.55 -22.55 0.31
N PRO A 127 1.73 -21.58 0.77
CA PRO A 127 2.00 -20.87 2.02
C PRO A 127 2.18 -21.78 3.26
N VAL A 128 1.42 -22.86 3.38
CA VAL A 128 1.51 -23.79 4.50
C VAL A 128 2.84 -24.58 4.48
N GLU A 129 3.25 -25.02 3.31
CA GLU A 129 4.49 -25.78 3.14
C GLU A 129 5.71 -24.90 3.39
N ALA A 130 5.72 -23.70 2.80
CA ALA A 130 6.76 -22.71 3.07
C ALA A 130 6.85 -22.38 4.57
N ALA A 131 5.71 -22.16 5.22
CA ALA A 131 5.64 -21.83 6.63
C ALA A 131 6.23 -22.93 7.53
N LYS A 132 5.94 -24.20 7.27
CA LYS A 132 6.55 -25.32 7.98
C LYS A 132 8.08 -25.33 7.86
N GLY A 133 8.59 -25.03 6.66
CA GLY A 133 10.03 -24.88 6.43
C GLY A 133 10.65 -23.74 7.25
N TYR A 134 10.02 -22.56 7.26
CA TYR A 134 10.49 -21.42 8.05
C TYR A 134 10.43 -21.65 9.56
N VAL A 135 9.38 -22.30 10.05
CA VAL A 135 9.27 -22.69 11.47
C VAL A 135 10.38 -23.66 11.85
N ALA A 136 10.66 -24.67 11.02
CA ALA A 136 11.75 -25.60 11.27
C ALA A 136 13.13 -24.90 11.24
N LEU A 137 13.35 -24.02 10.28
CA LEU A 137 14.58 -23.22 10.18
C LEU A 137 14.80 -22.34 11.42
N ALA A 138 13.74 -21.80 12.01
CA ALA A 138 13.80 -20.97 13.22
C ALA A 138 14.05 -21.77 14.50
N GLY A 139 14.08 -23.11 14.46
CA GLY A 139 14.20 -23.97 15.62
C GLY A 139 12.86 -24.31 16.30
N GLY A 140 11.75 -24.17 15.58
CA GLY A 140 10.40 -24.45 16.05
C GLY A 140 9.53 -23.22 16.28
N ALA A 141 8.23 -23.46 16.51
CA ALA A 141 7.24 -22.38 16.66
C ALA A 141 7.52 -21.50 17.89
N ASP A 142 7.99 -22.05 19.00
CA ASP A 142 8.28 -21.30 20.22
C ASP A 142 9.49 -20.36 20.02
N ALA A 143 10.54 -20.81 19.33
CA ALA A 143 11.71 -19.98 19.03
C ALA A 143 11.36 -18.85 18.05
N LEU A 144 10.54 -19.15 17.04
CA LEU A 144 10.05 -18.16 16.10
C LEU A 144 9.17 -17.12 16.81
N ARG A 145 8.24 -17.55 17.67
CA ARG A 145 7.37 -16.66 18.44
C ARG A 145 8.17 -15.78 19.41
N ALA A 146 9.19 -16.33 20.07
CA ALA A 146 10.07 -15.56 20.96
C ALA A 146 10.81 -14.48 20.19
N THR A 147 11.25 -14.74 18.97
CA THR A 147 11.88 -13.74 18.09
C THR A 147 10.87 -12.67 17.66
N ALA A 148 9.66 -13.06 17.30
CA ALA A 148 8.58 -12.15 16.95
C ALA A 148 8.17 -11.25 18.14
N GLN A 149 8.15 -11.81 19.38
CA GLN A 149 7.86 -11.02 20.58
C GLN A 149 8.93 -9.93 20.79
N LYS A 150 10.21 -10.26 20.61
CA LYS A 150 11.29 -9.24 20.71
C LYS A 150 11.12 -8.13 19.68
N ALA A 151 10.75 -8.47 18.45
CA ALA A 151 10.45 -7.48 17.41
C ALA A 151 9.25 -6.61 17.80
N PHE A 152 8.18 -7.21 18.33
CA PHE A 152 7.00 -6.50 18.83
C PHE A 152 7.38 -5.52 19.93
N ASP A 153 8.14 -5.97 20.94
CA ASP A 153 8.57 -5.15 22.08
C ASP A 153 9.49 -3.99 21.67
N ALA A 154 10.22 -4.16 20.57
CA ALA A 154 11.03 -3.11 19.95
C ALA A 154 10.25 -2.16 19.04
N GLY A 155 8.93 -2.37 18.87
CA GLY A 155 8.08 -1.58 17.96
C GLY A 155 8.20 -1.95 16.48
N ASP A 156 8.93 -3.00 16.12
CA ASP A 156 9.00 -3.54 14.75
C ASP A 156 7.84 -4.51 14.50
N PHE A 157 6.65 -3.94 14.45
CA PHE A 157 5.41 -4.70 14.24
C PHE A 157 5.33 -5.37 12.88
N ARG A 158 5.99 -4.79 11.85
CA ARG A 158 6.04 -5.39 10.50
C ARG A 158 6.82 -6.70 10.53
N TRP A 159 7.98 -6.71 11.17
CA TRP A 159 8.80 -7.91 11.28
C TRP A 159 8.16 -8.95 12.20
N SER A 160 7.56 -8.51 13.30
CA SER A 160 6.76 -9.40 14.16
C SER A 160 5.65 -10.10 13.36
N ALA A 161 4.86 -9.37 12.58
CA ALA A 161 3.80 -9.93 11.74
C ALA A 161 4.35 -10.85 10.64
N GLU A 162 5.49 -10.49 10.03
CA GLU A 162 6.16 -11.31 9.02
C GLU A 162 6.56 -12.68 9.55
N LEU A 163 7.13 -12.73 10.76
CA LEU A 163 7.50 -14.00 11.41
C LEU A 163 6.25 -14.81 11.79
N LEU A 164 5.29 -14.18 12.46
CA LEU A 164 4.13 -14.86 13.01
C LEU A 164 3.19 -15.42 11.94
N LYS A 165 3.14 -14.83 10.74
CA LYS A 165 2.37 -15.43 9.64
C LYS A 165 2.81 -16.87 9.37
N HIS A 166 4.12 -17.15 9.48
CA HIS A 166 4.64 -18.50 9.27
C HIS A 166 4.21 -19.47 10.41
N ALA A 167 4.25 -19.01 11.67
CA ALA A 167 3.75 -19.84 12.78
C ALA A 167 2.27 -20.19 12.59
N VAL A 168 1.44 -19.20 12.29
CA VAL A 168 -0.02 -19.38 12.11
C VAL A 168 -0.37 -20.21 10.86
N TYR A 169 0.37 -20.06 9.76
CA TYR A 169 0.17 -20.93 8.59
C TYR A 169 0.63 -22.37 8.83
N ALA A 170 1.71 -22.58 9.60
CA ALA A 170 2.20 -23.91 9.93
C ALA A 170 1.25 -24.65 10.87
N ASP A 171 0.71 -23.96 11.88
CA ASP A 171 -0.30 -24.46 12.80
C ASP A 171 -1.38 -23.41 13.12
N PRO A 172 -2.55 -23.48 12.46
CA PRO A 172 -3.65 -22.55 12.73
C PRO A 172 -4.24 -22.66 14.15
N LYS A 173 -3.87 -23.68 14.92
CA LYS A 173 -4.33 -23.88 16.31
C LYS A 173 -3.37 -23.25 17.33
N ASP A 174 -2.21 -22.77 16.92
CA ASP A 174 -1.28 -22.03 17.81
C ASP A 174 -1.90 -20.70 18.22
N THR A 175 -2.66 -20.72 19.32
CA THR A 175 -3.37 -19.57 19.85
C THR A 175 -2.41 -18.43 20.25
N ALA A 176 -1.25 -18.76 20.84
CA ALA A 176 -0.31 -17.77 21.29
C ALA A 176 0.31 -16.97 20.13
N SER A 177 0.67 -17.65 19.04
CA SER A 177 1.15 -16.97 17.82
C SER A 177 0.04 -16.14 17.15
N ARG A 178 -1.20 -16.62 17.15
CA ARG A 178 -2.34 -15.86 16.60
C ARG A 178 -2.64 -14.60 17.40
N GLU A 179 -2.60 -14.67 18.71
CA GLU A 179 -2.82 -13.51 19.60
C GLU A 179 -1.74 -12.45 19.41
N LEU A 180 -0.46 -12.83 19.34
CA LEU A 180 0.62 -11.89 19.09
C LEU A 180 0.55 -11.31 17.68
N LEU A 181 0.17 -12.10 16.67
CA LEU A 181 -0.07 -11.62 15.32
C LEU A 181 -1.21 -10.59 15.27
N ALA A 182 -2.31 -10.88 15.97
CA ALA A 182 -3.43 -9.94 16.05
C ALA A 182 -3.02 -8.60 16.67
N ARG A 183 -2.26 -8.63 17.77
CA ARG A 183 -1.70 -7.43 18.41
C ARG A 183 -0.75 -6.68 17.47
N SER A 184 0.07 -7.39 16.68
CA SER A 184 0.96 -6.78 15.70
C SER A 184 0.16 -6.04 14.61
N PHE A 185 -0.91 -6.65 14.11
CA PHE A 185 -1.80 -6.00 13.15
C PHE A 185 -2.59 -4.83 13.75
N GLU A 186 -2.99 -4.92 15.02
CA GLU A 186 -3.63 -3.81 15.71
C GLU A 186 -2.72 -2.58 15.77
N GLN A 187 -1.45 -2.76 16.15
CA GLN A 187 -0.47 -1.67 16.15
C GLN A 187 -0.21 -1.12 14.75
N LEU A 188 -0.09 -1.99 13.75
CA LEU A 188 0.04 -1.57 12.35
C LEU A 188 -1.18 -0.79 11.86
N GLY A 189 -2.38 -1.17 12.32
CA GLY A 189 -3.61 -0.44 12.04
C GLY A 189 -3.61 0.97 12.61
N TYR A 190 -3.18 1.14 13.87
CA TYR A 190 -3.05 2.48 14.48
C TYR A 190 -2.00 3.37 13.79
N LEU A 191 -0.99 2.76 13.18
CA LEU A 191 0.05 3.49 12.44
C LEU A 191 -0.31 3.73 10.97
N ALA A 192 -1.38 3.12 10.47
CA ALA A 192 -1.77 3.25 9.08
C ALA A 192 -2.38 4.64 8.81
N GLU A 193 -2.02 5.24 7.68
CA GLU A 193 -2.63 6.49 7.21
C GLU A 193 -4.07 6.26 6.72
N SER A 194 -4.37 5.06 6.21
CA SER A 194 -5.68 4.69 5.68
C SER A 194 -6.34 3.61 6.52
N ALA A 195 -7.66 3.73 6.68
CA ALA A 195 -8.49 2.73 7.35
C ALA A 195 -8.70 1.45 6.51
#